data_f6c7c8c6a9ed1661d37e50af26ba4f4a
#
_entry.id   f6c7c8c6a9ed1661d37e50af26ba4f4a
#
_cell.length_a   1.000
_cell.length_b   1.000
_cell.length_c   1.000
_cell.angle_alpha   90.00
_cell.angle_beta   90.00
_cell.angle_gamma   90.00
#
_symmetry.space_group_name_H-M   'P 1'
#
loop_
_entity.id
_entity.type
_entity.pdbx_description
1 polymer ?
#
loop_
_entity_poly.entity_id
_entity_poly.type
_entity_poly.pdbx_seq_one_letter_code
_entity_poly.pdbx_strand_id
1 'polypeptide(L)'
;SPPYDNLRSYKGYTFKFEETANELYRVTKIGGVVVWVVGDETINGSETGTSFKQALYFKEIGFNLHDTMIYEKNSPPYAASFKSVRYSSIFEYMFILSNGNPKTVNLIKDKKNKWAGTKTFGKSSNRQKDGSIKINKRGLVAEYGYRTNIWEYNTGFNYSTKDKIAYNHPAIFPEKLAQDHIISWSNENDIILDPMCGSGTTCKMAKKTGRQYIGIDTAPEYCDIARKRVNATPEPLFV
;
A
#
# COMPACT_ATOMS: atom_id res chain seq x y z
N SER A 1 4.85 -5.43 -2.83
CA SER A 1 3.81 -6.19 -3.58
C SER A 1 4.43 -7.47 -4.13
N PRO A 2 4.26 -8.63 -3.46
CA PRO A 2 4.80 -9.91 -3.90
C PRO A 2 4.08 -10.43 -5.14
N PRO A 3 4.61 -11.48 -5.78
CA PRO A 3 3.82 -12.31 -6.69
C PRO A 3 2.57 -12.85 -5.98
N TYR A 4 1.39 -12.70 -6.61
CA TYR A 4 0.14 -13.22 -6.04
C TYR A 4 -0.09 -14.63 -6.58
N ASP A 5 0.21 -15.64 -5.79
CA ASP A 5 0.09 -17.05 -6.17
C ASP A 5 0.65 -17.31 -7.59
N ASN A 6 -0.16 -17.87 -8.48
CA ASN A 6 0.20 -18.14 -9.88
C ASN A 6 -0.44 -17.16 -10.88
N LEU A 7 -0.99 -16.03 -10.42
CA LEU A 7 -1.67 -15.07 -11.30
C LEU A 7 -0.81 -14.51 -12.42
N ARG A 8 0.52 -14.55 -12.28
CA ARG A 8 1.48 -14.09 -13.29
C ARG A 8 2.71 -14.97 -13.31
N SER A 9 3.29 -15.15 -14.50
CA SER A 9 4.58 -15.82 -14.66
C SER A 9 5.72 -14.82 -14.51
N TYR A 10 6.65 -15.14 -13.61
CA TYR A 10 7.86 -14.36 -13.34
C TYR A 10 9.10 -15.12 -13.82
N LYS A 11 9.09 -15.61 -15.08
CA LYS A 11 10.24 -16.25 -15.75
C LYS A 11 10.85 -17.42 -14.97
N GLY A 12 10.01 -18.23 -14.30
CA GLY A 12 10.48 -19.42 -13.56
C GLY A 12 10.99 -19.16 -12.16
N TYR A 13 10.97 -17.92 -11.67
CA TYR A 13 11.30 -17.63 -10.26
C TYR A 13 10.15 -18.04 -9.34
N THR A 14 10.51 -18.74 -8.26
CA THR A 14 9.57 -19.12 -7.19
C THR A 14 9.69 -18.14 -6.05
N PHE A 15 8.57 -17.56 -5.63
CA PHE A 15 8.53 -16.68 -4.47
C PHE A 15 8.49 -17.48 -3.17
N LYS A 16 9.46 -17.24 -2.30
CA LYS A 16 9.59 -17.88 -0.99
C LYS A 16 9.11 -16.90 0.08
N PHE A 17 7.83 -16.95 0.37
CA PHE A 17 7.19 -15.98 1.26
C PHE A 17 7.79 -15.97 2.66
N GLU A 18 7.88 -17.14 3.33
CA GLU A 18 8.33 -17.21 4.73
C GLU A 18 9.77 -16.72 4.90
N GLU A 19 10.69 -17.13 3.98
CA GLU A 19 12.06 -16.62 3.98
C GLU A 19 12.08 -15.09 3.83
N THR A 20 11.31 -14.56 2.91
CA THR A 20 11.20 -13.10 2.67
C THR A 20 10.63 -12.38 3.89
N ALA A 21 9.58 -12.92 4.50
CA ALA A 21 8.93 -12.32 5.67
C ALA A 21 9.89 -12.28 6.89
N ASN A 22 10.63 -13.36 7.12
CA ASN A 22 11.64 -13.42 8.18
C ASN A 22 12.77 -12.40 7.95
N GLU A 23 13.27 -12.28 6.72
CA GLU A 23 14.28 -11.28 6.38
C GLU A 23 13.75 -9.85 6.52
N LEU A 24 12.51 -9.59 6.12
CA LEU A 24 11.86 -8.30 6.36
C LEU A 24 11.77 -7.98 7.85
N TYR A 25 11.43 -8.96 8.69
CA TYR A 25 11.41 -8.76 10.14
C TYR A 25 12.80 -8.44 10.68
N ARG A 26 13.81 -9.19 10.23
CA ARG A 26 15.21 -9.03 10.67
C ARG A 26 15.76 -7.63 10.33
N VAL A 27 15.47 -7.10 9.14
CA VAL A 27 16.01 -5.81 8.67
C VAL A 27 15.16 -4.60 9.05
N THR A 28 13.90 -4.81 9.42
CA THR A 28 13.02 -3.70 9.82
C THR A 28 13.38 -3.23 11.22
N LYS A 29 13.89 -2.02 11.34
CA LYS A 29 14.22 -1.40 12.65
C LYS A 29 12.99 -1.28 13.54
N ILE A 30 13.18 -1.22 14.86
CA ILE A 30 12.10 -0.98 15.83
C ILE A 30 11.41 0.35 15.51
N GLY A 31 10.10 0.30 15.33
CA GLY A 31 9.26 1.42 14.89
C GLY A 31 9.20 1.59 13.37
N GLY A 32 9.89 0.73 12.61
CA GLY A 32 9.77 0.67 11.16
C GLY A 32 8.46 0.02 10.73
N VAL A 33 8.03 0.33 9.52
CA VAL A 33 6.76 -0.13 8.94
C VAL A 33 7.01 -0.88 7.64
N VAL A 34 6.31 -1.99 7.46
CA VAL A 34 6.21 -2.72 6.19
C VAL A 34 4.80 -2.58 5.67
N VAL A 35 4.65 -2.15 4.43
CA VAL A 35 3.38 -2.13 3.71
C VAL A 35 3.35 -3.32 2.77
N TRP A 36 2.41 -4.22 2.99
CA TRP A 36 2.28 -5.45 2.22
C TRP A 36 0.99 -5.43 1.41
N VAL A 37 1.12 -5.22 0.09
CA VAL A 37 -0.02 -5.19 -0.84
C VAL A 37 -0.16 -6.54 -1.48
N VAL A 38 -1.32 -7.18 -1.31
CA VAL A 38 -1.53 -8.56 -1.78
C VAL A 38 -3.00 -8.81 -2.12
N GLY A 39 -3.21 -9.64 -3.13
CA GLY A 39 -4.51 -10.21 -3.52
C GLY A 39 -4.47 -11.72 -3.50
N ASP A 40 -5.63 -12.34 -3.72
CA ASP A 40 -5.80 -13.79 -3.77
C ASP A 40 -6.14 -14.25 -5.18
N GLU A 41 -5.67 -15.44 -5.55
CA GLU A 41 -6.12 -16.16 -6.75
C GLU A 41 -7.40 -16.95 -6.42
N THR A 42 -8.21 -17.21 -7.43
CA THR A 42 -9.35 -18.13 -7.34
C THR A 42 -9.03 -19.42 -8.07
N ILE A 43 -8.95 -20.53 -7.36
CA ILE A 43 -8.66 -21.86 -7.88
C ILE A 43 -9.86 -22.77 -7.60
N ASN A 44 -10.39 -23.43 -8.63
CA ASN A 44 -11.53 -24.36 -8.53
C ASN A 44 -12.73 -23.78 -7.76
N GLY A 45 -13.02 -22.49 -7.95
CA GLY A 45 -14.15 -21.82 -7.32
C GLY A 45 -13.91 -21.39 -5.86
N SER A 46 -12.69 -21.49 -5.34
CA SER A 46 -12.30 -21.00 -4.02
C SER A 46 -11.17 -19.99 -4.11
N GLU A 47 -11.24 -18.92 -3.33
CA GLU A 47 -10.07 -18.05 -3.11
C GLU A 47 -9.02 -18.81 -2.30
N THR A 48 -7.74 -18.56 -2.63
CA THR A 48 -6.60 -19.24 -1.96
C THR A 48 -6.48 -18.85 -0.49
N GLY A 49 -6.92 -17.66 -0.12
CA GLY A 49 -6.75 -17.08 1.21
C GLY A 49 -5.27 -16.80 1.54
N THR A 50 -4.42 -16.68 0.51
CA THR A 50 -2.99 -16.40 0.67
C THR A 50 -2.75 -15.08 1.39
N SER A 51 -3.55 -14.05 1.08
CA SER A 51 -3.46 -12.74 1.74
C SER A 51 -3.61 -12.86 3.27
N PHE A 52 -4.60 -13.62 3.74
CA PHE A 52 -4.83 -13.85 5.17
C PHE A 52 -3.71 -14.67 5.82
N LYS A 53 -3.28 -15.74 5.16
CA LYS A 53 -2.16 -16.57 5.64
C LYS A 53 -0.89 -15.73 5.82
N GLN A 54 -0.57 -14.89 4.84
CA GLN A 54 0.60 -14.03 4.89
C GLN A 54 0.48 -13.00 6.02
N ALA A 55 -0.67 -12.34 6.18
CA ALA A 55 -0.89 -11.39 7.26
C ALA A 55 -0.76 -12.03 8.65
N LEU A 56 -1.27 -13.25 8.84
CA LEU A 56 -1.17 -13.99 10.10
C LEU A 56 0.26 -14.45 10.36
N TYR A 57 0.98 -14.92 9.34
CA TYR A 57 2.38 -15.30 9.47
C TYR A 57 3.28 -14.13 9.89
N PHE A 58 3.09 -12.94 9.29
CA PHE A 58 3.80 -11.74 9.75
C PHE A 58 3.58 -11.44 11.23
N LYS A 59 2.37 -11.66 11.75
CA LYS A 59 2.11 -11.55 13.19
C LYS A 59 2.83 -12.62 14.01
N GLU A 60 2.85 -13.84 13.52
CA GLU A 60 3.51 -14.97 14.19
C GLU A 60 5.01 -14.72 14.37
N ILE A 61 5.68 -14.18 13.35
CA ILE A 61 7.11 -13.88 13.42
C ILE A 61 7.46 -12.60 14.18
N GLY A 62 6.44 -11.84 14.67
CA GLY A 62 6.66 -10.74 15.61
C GLY A 62 6.22 -9.35 15.13
N PHE A 63 5.74 -9.19 13.90
CA PHE A 63 5.15 -7.91 13.49
C PHE A 63 3.80 -7.66 14.17
N ASN A 64 3.53 -6.41 14.51
CA ASN A 64 2.18 -5.96 14.78
C ASN A 64 1.45 -5.75 13.45
N LEU A 65 0.24 -6.30 13.30
CA LEU A 65 -0.68 -5.87 12.26
C LEU A 65 -1.29 -4.53 12.73
N HIS A 66 -0.65 -3.43 12.29
CA HIS A 66 -1.00 -2.08 12.73
C HIS A 66 -2.33 -1.61 12.14
N ASP A 67 -2.55 -1.84 10.85
CA ASP A 67 -3.81 -1.52 10.16
C ASP A 67 -4.05 -2.49 9.00
N THR A 68 -5.32 -2.70 8.68
CA THR A 68 -5.77 -3.38 7.47
C THR A 68 -6.47 -2.37 6.58
N MET A 69 -5.85 -2.08 5.44
CA MET A 69 -6.33 -1.11 4.48
C MET A 69 -6.74 -1.79 3.18
N ILE A 70 -7.55 -1.09 2.40
CA ILE A 70 -8.02 -1.55 1.09
C ILE A 70 -7.50 -0.61 0.00
N TYR A 71 -6.84 -1.19 -0.99
CA TYR A 71 -6.55 -0.56 -2.26
C TYR A 71 -7.72 -0.85 -3.21
N GLU A 72 -8.55 0.14 -3.45
CA GLU A 72 -9.68 0.06 -4.37
C GLU A 72 -9.24 0.52 -5.78
N LYS A 73 -9.57 -0.29 -6.79
CA LYS A 73 -9.31 0.02 -8.19
C LYS A 73 -10.53 0.70 -8.79
N ASN A 74 -10.32 1.74 -9.57
CA ASN A 74 -11.42 2.51 -10.18
C ASN A 74 -12.25 1.75 -11.22
N SER A 75 -11.76 0.59 -11.66
CA SER A 75 -12.51 -0.28 -12.58
C SER A 75 -12.12 -1.76 -12.38
N PRO A 76 -13.06 -2.69 -12.54
CA PRO A 76 -12.74 -4.10 -12.51
C PRO A 76 -11.83 -4.47 -13.71
N PRO A 77 -10.92 -5.45 -13.54
CA PRO A 77 -10.05 -5.93 -14.61
C PRO A 77 -10.83 -6.55 -15.79
N TYR A 78 -12.03 -7.04 -15.51
CA TYR A 78 -12.94 -7.63 -16.48
C TYR A 78 -14.36 -7.17 -16.20
N ALA A 79 -15.13 -6.95 -17.28
CA ALA A 79 -16.58 -6.76 -17.14
C ALA A 79 -17.20 -8.06 -16.60
N ALA A 80 -18.07 -7.94 -15.59
CA ALA A 80 -18.84 -9.07 -15.12
C ALA A 80 -19.67 -9.63 -16.27
N SER A 81 -19.52 -10.91 -16.60
CA SER A 81 -20.35 -11.58 -17.59
C SER A 81 -21.65 -12.05 -16.95
N PHE A 82 -22.71 -12.23 -17.75
CA PHE A 82 -23.97 -12.83 -17.29
C PHE A 82 -23.83 -14.25 -16.69
N LYS A 83 -22.70 -14.92 -16.96
CA LYS A 83 -22.37 -16.24 -16.43
C LYS A 83 -21.48 -16.19 -15.20
N SER A 84 -21.13 -14.99 -14.71
CA SER A 84 -20.29 -14.85 -13.52
C SER A 84 -21.06 -15.27 -12.27
N VAL A 85 -20.46 -16.16 -11.48
CA VAL A 85 -20.97 -16.58 -10.18
C VAL A 85 -20.36 -15.78 -9.00
N ARG A 86 -19.53 -14.78 -9.32
CA ARG A 86 -18.85 -13.93 -8.36
C ARG A 86 -18.97 -12.45 -8.74
N TYR A 87 -18.95 -11.59 -7.75
CA TYR A 87 -18.74 -10.17 -7.99
C TYR A 87 -17.33 -9.94 -8.55
N SER A 88 -17.18 -8.92 -9.41
CA SER A 88 -15.86 -8.50 -9.90
C SER A 88 -15.01 -7.99 -8.75
N SER A 89 -13.81 -8.56 -8.57
CA SER A 89 -12.87 -8.07 -7.56
C SER A 89 -12.26 -6.74 -8.02
N ILE A 90 -12.47 -5.69 -7.23
CA ILE A 90 -11.95 -4.33 -7.49
C ILE A 90 -10.97 -3.88 -6.42
N PHE A 91 -10.55 -4.75 -5.52
CA PHE A 91 -9.65 -4.35 -4.43
C PHE A 91 -8.51 -5.34 -4.22
N GLU A 92 -7.50 -4.85 -3.52
CA GLU A 92 -6.41 -5.64 -2.93
C GLU A 92 -6.25 -5.22 -1.48
N TYR A 93 -5.77 -6.14 -0.63
CA TYR A 93 -5.42 -5.81 0.75
C TYR A 93 -4.10 -5.04 0.81
N MET A 94 -4.03 -4.07 1.72
CA MET A 94 -2.81 -3.41 2.12
C MET A 94 -2.64 -3.61 3.62
N PHE A 95 -1.83 -4.58 4.02
CA PHE A 95 -1.52 -4.80 5.43
C PHE A 95 -0.39 -3.89 5.88
N ILE A 96 -0.66 -3.09 6.88
CA ILE A 96 0.34 -2.22 7.50
C ILE A 96 0.91 -2.97 8.70
N LEU A 97 2.14 -3.38 8.58
CA LEU A 97 2.86 -4.17 9.57
C LEU A 97 3.92 -3.30 10.22
N SER A 98 4.12 -3.43 11.53
CA SER A 98 5.13 -2.63 12.23
C SER A 98 5.96 -3.47 13.19
N ASN A 99 7.24 -3.19 13.26
CA ASN A 99 8.11 -3.76 14.29
C ASN A 99 8.00 -2.90 15.57
N GLY A 100 7.15 -3.31 16.51
CA GLY A 100 6.72 -2.48 17.63
C GLY A 100 5.75 -1.37 17.18
N ASN A 101 5.64 -0.29 17.94
CA ASN A 101 4.80 0.85 17.56
C ASN A 101 5.49 1.68 16.46
N PRO A 102 4.78 2.08 15.40
CA PRO A 102 5.36 2.95 14.37
C PRO A 102 5.93 4.24 14.97
N LYS A 103 7.17 4.59 14.60
CA LYS A 103 7.78 5.86 15.03
C LYS A 103 7.36 7.04 14.17
N THR A 104 7.04 6.80 12.90
CA THR A 104 6.58 7.82 11.96
C THR A 104 5.16 7.50 11.53
N VAL A 105 4.26 8.46 11.73
CA VAL A 105 2.84 8.37 11.35
C VAL A 105 2.40 9.73 10.81
N ASN A 106 2.46 9.90 9.50
CA ASN A 106 2.08 11.12 8.78
C ASN A 106 0.75 10.89 8.05
N LEU A 107 -0.36 10.84 8.79
CA LEU A 107 -1.67 10.58 8.19
C LEU A 107 -2.07 11.68 7.20
N ILE A 108 -2.48 11.25 6.01
CA ILE A 108 -2.86 12.17 4.92
C ILE A 108 -4.20 12.83 5.24
N LYS A 109 -4.22 14.17 5.16
CA LYS A 109 -5.43 15.01 5.32
C LYS A 109 -5.81 15.62 3.98
N ASP A 110 -6.60 14.92 3.20
CA ASP A 110 -7.06 15.38 1.89
C ASP A 110 -8.55 15.15 1.63
N LYS A 111 -9.26 14.59 2.61
CA LYS A 111 -10.70 14.38 2.52
C LYS A 111 -11.42 15.72 2.80
N LYS A 112 -11.87 16.39 1.75
CA LYS A 112 -12.63 17.65 1.89
C LYS A 112 -13.93 17.39 2.64
N ASN A 113 -14.16 18.13 3.72
CA ASN A 113 -15.38 18.03 4.51
C ASN A 113 -16.49 18.90 3.89
N LYS A 114 -17.66 18.31 3.64
CA LYS A 114 -18.82 18.98 3.06
C LYS A 114 -19.29 20.19 3.89
N TRP A 115 -19.13 20.13 5.19
CA TRP A 115 -19.60 21.13 6.15
C TRP A 115 -18.46 21.93 6.80
N ALA A 116 -17.36 22.11 6.07
CA ALA A 116 -16.21 22.89 6.54
C ALA A 116 -16.64 24.29 7.05
N GLY A 117 -16.06 24.70 8.17
CA GLY A 117 -16.33 26.03 8.77
C GLY A 117 -17.67 26.13 9.52
N THR A 118 -18.53 25.13 9.47
CA THR A 118 -19.77 25.12 10.27
C THR A 118 -19.55 24.53 11.65
N LYS A 119 -20.38 24.88 12.61
CA LYS A 119 -20.38 24.19 13.91
C LYS A 119 -20.96 22.79 13.75
N THR A 120 -20.36 21.81 14.40
CA THR A 120 -20.89 20.44 14.44
C THR A 120 -22.32 20.43 14.97
N PHE A 121 -23.25 19.81 14.25
CA PHE A 121 -24.65 19.72 14.64
C PHE A 121 -24.87 18.58 15.66
N GLY A 122 -25.86 18.77 16.54
CA GLY A 122 -26.32 17.75 17.47
C GLY A 122 -25.36 17.51 18.67
N LYS A 123 -25.70 16.49 19.45
CA LYS A 123 -24.85 15.98 20.52
C LYS A 123 -24.03 14.81 19.97
N SER A 124 -22.75 15.05 19.71
CA SER A 124 -21.82 13.95 19.43
C SER A 124 -21.42 13.29 20.73
N SER A 125 -21.60 11.98 20.86
CA SER A 125 -21.28 11.24 22.06
C SER A 125 -20.62 9.90 21.71
N ASN A 126 -19.68 9.47 22.53
CA ASN A 126 -19.04 8.17 22.44
C ASN A 126 -19.39 7.33 23.66
N ARG A 127 -19.83 6.09 23.42
CA ARG A 127 -20.00 5.11 24.49
C ARG A 127 -18.62 4.62 24.94
N GLN A 128 -18.37 4.69 26.25
CA GLN A 128 -17.15 4.19 26.86
C GLN A 128 -17.23 2.68 27.10
N LYS A 129 -16.12 2.04 27.44
CA LYS A 129 -16.05 0.60 27.74
C LYS A 129 -16.92 0.19 28.93
N ASP A 130 -17.12 1.08 29.91
CA ASP A 130 -17.97 0.89 31.09
C ASP A 130 -19.46 1.15 30.81
N GLY A 131 -19.82 1.42 29.54
CA GLY A 131 -21.20 1.73 29.13
C GLY A 131 -21.61 3.18 29.30
N SER A 132 -20.82 4.02 29.96
CA SER A 132 -21.10 5.46 30.12
C SER A 132 -21.02 6.20 28.79
N ILE A 133 -21.66 7.37 28.71
CA ILE A 133 -21.69 8.20 27.51
C ILE A 133 -20.86 9.46 27.76
N LYS A 134 -19.77 9.63 27.00
CA LYS A 134 -18.96 10.86 26.99
C LYS A 134 -19.46 11.78 25.89
N ILE A 135 -19.89 12.98 26.25
CA ILE A 135 -20.29 14.02 25.29
C ILE A 135 -19.03 14.73 24.78
N ASN A 136 -18.87 14.78 23.47
CA ASN A 136 -17.77 15.47 22.84
C ASN A 136 -18.03 16.98 22.79
N LYS A 137 -16.95 17.77 22.94
CA LYS A 137 -17.04 19.22 22.76
C LYS A 137 -17.39 19.56 21.31
N ARG A 138 -18.28 20.51 21.13
CA ARG A 138 -18.60 21.06 19.80
C ARG A 138 -17.43 21.90 19.29
N GLY A 139 -17.07 21.71 18.03
CA GLY A 139 -16.03 22.48 17.36
C GLY A 139 -16.46 22.88 15.96
N LEU A 140 -15.63 23.64 15.29
CA LEU A 140 -15.79 23.88 13.85
C LEU A 140 -15.35 22.65 13.08
N VAL A 141 -16.08 22.30 12.02
CA VAL A 141 -15.68 21.25 11.09
C VAL A 141 -14.47 21.75 10.31
N ALA A 142 -13.36 21.02 10.40
CA ALA A 142 -12.14 21.34 9.65
C ALA A 142 -12.40 21.26 8.13
N GLU A 143 -11.65 22.01 7.34
CA GLU A 143 -11.77 21.97 5.88
C GLU A 143 -11.45 20.61 5.32
N TYR A 144 -10.39 19.99 5.80
CA TYR A 144 -9.97 18.64 5.41
C TYR A 144 -9.92 17.72 6.64
N GLY A 145 -10.45 16.52 6.47
CA GLY A 145 -10.33 15.40 7.41
C GLY A 145 -9.24 14.42 6.98
N TYR A 146 -8.89 13.50 7.87
CA TYR A 146 -8.02 12.38 7.54
C TYR A 146 -8.68 11.48 6.51
N ARG A 147 -7.86 10.92 5.62
CA ARG A 147 -8.26 9.86 4.71
C ARG A 147 -8.67 8.63 5.51
N THR A 148 -9.62 7.85 5.01
CA THR A 148 -10.02 6.55 5.58
C THR A 148 -9.00 5.48 5.16
N ASN A 149 -9.17 4.25 5.65
CA ASN A 149 -8.33 3.10 5.27
C ASN A 149 -8.76 2.41 3.96
N ILE A 150 -9.66 3.00 3.19
CA ILE A 150 -9.98 2.59 1.81
C ILE A 150 -9.45 3.67 0.89
N TRP A 151 -8.47 3.30 0.05
CA TRP A 151 -7.81 4.23 -0.87
C TRP A 151 -8.09 3.83 -2.31
N GLU A 152 -8.68 4.73 -3.07
CA GLU A 152 -8.98 4.54 -4.48
C GLU A 152 -7.86 5.11 -5.35
N TYR A 153 -7.42 4.32 -6.34
CA TYR A 153 -6.45 4.74 -7.34
C TYR A 153 -6.84 4.29 -8.74
N ASN A 154 -6.57 5.16 -9.71
CA ASN A 154 -6.70 4.81 -11.10
C ASN A 154 -5.61 3.82 -11.52
N THR A 155 -6.01 2.79 -12.24
CA THR A 155 -5.14 1.73 -12.74
C THR A 155 -5.12 1.68 -14.26
N GLY A 156 -4.14 0.95 -14.81
CA GLY A 156 -4.01 0.73 -16.24
C GLY A 156 -3.03 1.66 -16.94
N PHE A 157 -3.04 1.57 -18.28
CA PHE A 157 -2.08 2.29 -19.12
C PHE A 157 -2.23 3.80 -18.97
N ASN A 158 -1.11 4.51 -18.76
CA ASN A 158 -1.03 5.96 -18.48
C ASN A 158 -1.67 6.45 -17.17
N TYR A 159 -2.30 5.58 -16.39
CA TYR A 159 -2.84 5.91 -15.06
C TYR A 159 -1.92 5.46 -13.94
N SER A 160 -1.44 4.22 -13.99
CA SER A 160 -0.50 3.70 -12.98
C SER A 160 0.83 4.46 -13.00
N THR A 161 1.35 4.77 -14.20
CA THR A 161 2.55 5.57 -14.43
C THR A 161 2.53 6.18 -15.83
N LYS A 162 3.26 7.28 -16.02
CA LYS A 162 3.52 7.87 -17.36
C LYS A 162 4.76 7.27 -18.04
N ASP A 163 5.56 6.50 -17.33
CA ASP A 163 6.77 5.87 -17.87
C ASP A 163 6.42 4.64 -18.70
N LYS A 164 6.42 4.77 -20.02
CA LYS A 164 6.09 3.66 -20.92
C LYS A 164 6.94 2.41 -20.69
N ILE A 165 8.24 2.58 -20.36
CA ILE A 165 9.15 1.46 -20.09
C ILE A 165 8.71 0.59 -18.91
N ALA A 166 7.94 1.12 -17.95
CA ALA A 166 7.43 0.36 -16.82
C ALA A 166 6.52 -0.81 -17.25
N TYR A 167 5.82 -0.65 -18.38
CA TYR A 167 4.89 -1.65 -18.89
C TYR A 167 5.57 -2.87 -19.53
N ASN A 168 6.90 -2.88 -19.61
CA ASN A 168 7.67 -4.09 -19.92
C ASN A 168 7.74 -5.06 -18.72
N HIS A 169 7.31 -4.61 -17.52
CA HIS A 169 7.11 -5.47 -16.36
C HIS A 169 5.65 -5.97 -16.32
N PRO A 170 5.39 -7.26 -16.04
CA PRO A 170 4.04 -7.85 -16.11
C PRO A 170 3.07 -7.31 -15.06
N ALA A 171 3.57 -6.76 -13.96
CA ALA A 171 2.75 -6.25 -12.85
C ALA A 171 3.29 -4.91 -12.37
N ILE A 172 2.51 -3.87 -12.56
CA ILE A 172 2.82 -2.52 -12.04
C ILE A 172 1.64 -2.03 -11.21
N PHE A 173 1.94 -1.31 -10.15
CA PHE A 173 0.92 -0.65 -9.35
C PHE A 173 1.07 0.88 -9.44
N PRO A 174 0.04 1.66 -9.07
CA PRO A 174 0.06 3.11 -9.22
C PRO A 174 1.20 3.78 -8.44
N GLU A 175 1.91 4.70 -9.08
CA GLU A 175 2.95 5.51 -8.43
C GLU A 175 2.40 6.26 -7.21
N LYS A 176 1.17 6.75 -7.31
CA LYS A 176 0.51 7.48 -6.22
C LYS A 176 0.27 6.60 -4.99
N LEU A 177 -0.04 5.32 -5.16
CA LEU A 177 -0.18 4.37 -4.06
C LEU A 177 1.14 4.21 -3.31
N ALA A 178 2.25 3.99 -4.03
CA ALA A 178 3.57 3.93 -3.40
C ALA A 178 3.93 5.23 -2.69
N GLN A 179 3.72 6.37 -3.34
CA GLN A 179 4.01 7.69 -2.79
C GLN A 179 3.27 7.94 -1.49
N ASP A 180 1.97 7.65 -1.45
CA ASP A 180 1.14 7.91 -0.28
C ASP A 180 1.57 7.06 0.92
N HIS A 181 1.91 5.79 0.71
CA HIS A 181 2.45 4.96 1.77
C HIS A 181 3.84 5.41 2.24
N ILE A 182 4.73 5.77 1.32
CA ILE A 182 6.06 6.30 1.67
C ILE A 182 5.93 7.55 2.55
N ILE A 183 5.09 8.50 2.16
CA ILE A 183 4.87 9.73 2.93
C ILE A 183 4.27 9.41 4.31
N SER A 184 3.29 8.49 4.36
CA SER A 184 2.58 8.16 5.60
C SER A 184 3.49 7.53 6.65
N TRP A 185 4.46 6.71 6.25
CA TRP A 185 5.21 5.85 7.16
C TRP A 185 6.71 6.15 7.24
N SER A 186 7.17 7.22 6.59
CA SER A 186 8.57 7.64 6.62
C SER A 186 8.73 9.15 6.61
N ASN A 187 9.88 9.63 7.06
CA ASN A 187 10.32 11.01 6.93
C ASN A 187 11.35 11.14 5.80
N GLU A 188 11.65 12.38 5.40
CA GLU A 188 12.76 12.65 4.48
C GLU A 188 14.06 12.05 5.01
N ASN A 189 14.90 11.58 4.09
CA ASN A 189 16.15 10.85 4.36
C ASN A 189 16.01 9.46 5.00
N ASP A 190 14.81 8.99 5.34
CA ASP A 190 14.61 7.59 5.72
C ASP A 190 14.89 6.65 4.54
N ILE A 191 15.28 5.41 4.84
CA ILE A 191 15.56 4.38 3.83
C ILE A 191 14.28 3.58 3.56
N ILE A 192 13.89 3.51 2.29
CA ILE A 192 12.80 2.69 1.78
C ILE A 192 13.36 1.45 1.09
N LEU A 193 13.00 0.29 1.59
CA LEU A 193 13.39 -0.99 1.00
C LEU A 193 12.22 -1.59 0.20
N ASP A 194 12.47 -1.97 -1.05
CA ASP A 194 11.58 -2.81 -1.83
C ASP A 194 12.32 -4.09 -2.25
N PRO A 195 12.03 -5.25 -1.61
CA PRO A 195 12.74 -6.49 -1.87
C PRO A 195 12.30 -7.20 -3.16
N MET A 196 11.29 -6.66 -3.86
CA MET A 196 10.73 -7.18 -5.11
C MET A 196 10.36 -6.00 -6.00
N CYS A 197 11.35 -5.14 -6.31
CA CYS A 197 11.10 -3.81 -6.83
C CYS A 197 10.54 -3.78 -8.27
N GLY A 198 10.62 -4.88 -9.02
CA GLY A 198 10.11 -4.98 -10.38
C GLY A 198 10.52 -3.81 -11.25
N SER A 199 9.56 -3.06 -11.75
CA SER A 199 9.81 -1.85 -12.54
C SER A 199 10.32 -0.65 -11.73
N GLY A 200 10.55 -0.77 -10.40
CA GLY A 200 11.14 0.25 -9.54
C GLY A 200 10.18 1.38 -9.11
N THR A 201 8.89 1.12 -9.05
CA THR A 201 7.91 2.16 -8.68
C THR A 201 8.15 2.71 -7.28
N THR A 202 8.40 1.85 -6.29
CA THR A 202 8.70 2.26 -4.91
C THR A 202 10.00 3.10 -4.86
N CYS A 203 11.07 2.63 -5.50
CA CYS A 203 12.35 3.34 -5.54
C CYS A 203 12.23 4.72 -6.19
N LYS A 204 11.49 4.82 -7.30
CA LYS A 204 11.20 6.07 -7.98
C LYS A 204 10.46 7.04 -7.07
N MET A 205 9.43 6.57 -6.36
CA MET A 205 8.64 7.43 -5.47
C MET A 205 9.40 7.79 -4.20
N ALA A 206 10.25 6.92 -3.67
CA ALA A 206 11.15 7.25 -2.58
C ALA A 206 12.09 8.40 -2.96
N LYS A 207 12.78 8.28 -4.10
CA LYS A 207 13.63 9.38 -4.64
C LYS A 207 12.83 10.67 -4.78
N LYS A 208 11.68 10.63 -5.45
CA LYS A 208 10.83 11.80 -5.72
C LYS A 208 10.37 12.51 -4.44
N THR A 209 10.29 11.80 -3.32
CA THR A 209 9.84 12.32 -2.03
C THR A 209 10.98 12.57 -1.04
N GLY A 210 12.23 12.57 -1.49
CA GLY A 210 13.40 12.87 -0.66
C GLY A 210 13.81 11.75 0.30
N ARG A 211 13.43 10.50 -0.02
CA ARG A 211 13.86 9.31 0.74
C ARG A 211 14.98 8.60 0.01
N GLN A 212 15.84 7.95 0.79
CA GLN A 212 16.77 6.99 0.24
C GLN A 212 16.04 5.70 -0.14
N TYR A 213 16.61 4.90 -1.05
CA TYR A 213 15.94 3.67 -1.48
C TYR A 213 16.93 2.54 -1.72
N ILE A 214 16.45 1.34 -1.48
CA ILE A 214 17.10 0.08 -1.83
C ILE A 214 16.06 -0.77 -2.57
N GLY A 215 16.31 -1.06 -3.85
CA GLY A 215 15.46 -1.95 -4.65
C GLY A 215 16.21 -3.22 -4.96
N ILE A 216 15.56 -4.35 -4.75
CA ILE A 216 16.08 -5.69 -5.05
C ILE A 216 15.12 -6.36 -6.03
N ASP A 217 15.65 -7.03 -7.03
CA ASP A 217 14.89 -7.93 -7.89
C ASP A 217 15.78 -9.07 -8.37
N THR A 218 15.20 -10.23 -8.59
CA THR A 218 15.93 -11.41 -9.09
C THR A 218 16.18 -11.37 -10.59
N ALA A 219 15.38 -10.61 -11.35
CA ALA A 219 15.48 -10.46 -12.79
C ALA A 219 16.33 -9.23 -13.16
N PRO A 220 17.52 -9.40 -13.77
CA PRO A 220 18.39 -8.27 -14.17
C PRO A 220 17.68 -7.24 -15.05
N GLU A 221 16.84 -7.69 -15.97
CA GLU A 221 16.07 -6.81 -16.85
C GLU A 221 15.09 -5.90 -16.10
N TYR A 222 14.50 -6.36 -14.99
CA TYR A 222 13.64 -5.52 -14.15
C TYR A 222 14.48 -4.51 -13.37
N CYS A 223 15.65 -4.91 -12.88
CA CYS A 223 16.62 -3.98 -12.30
C CYS A 223 17.01 -2.88 -13.28
N ASP A 224 17.20 -3.19 -14.58
CA ASP A 224 17.55 -2.20 -15.60
C ASP A 224 16.39 -1.23 -15.89
N ILE A 225 15.16 -1.73 -15.91
CA ILE A 225 13.97 -0.87 -16.00
C ILE A 225 13.90 0.06 -14.79
N ALA A 226 14.06 -0.49 -13.58
CA ALA A 226 14.04 0.28 -12.34
C ALA A 226 15.11 1.38 -12.33
N ARG A 227 16.36 1.06 -12.68
CA ARG A 227 17.48 2.03 -12.77
C ARG A 227 17.18 3.16 -13.77
N LYS A 228 16.68 2.82 -14.96
CA LYS A 228 16.33 3.83 -15.99
C LYS A 228 15.26 4.79 -15.47
N ARG A 229 14.20 4.27 -14.82
CA ARG A 229 13.12 5.08 -14.26
C ARG A 229 13.59 5.98 -13.13
N VAL A 230 14.36 5.43 -12.20
CA VAL A 230 14.88 6.19 -11.06
C VAL A 230 15.87 7.25 -11.51
N ASN A 231 16.76 6.95 -12.46
CA ASN A 231 17.72 7.92 -13.00
C ASN A 231 17.04 9.08 -13.75
N ALA A 232 15.94 8.80 -14.45
CA ALA A 232 15.15 9.83 -15.12
C ALA A 232 14.30 10.69 -14.17
N THR A 233 14.21 10.31 -12.89
CA THR A 233 13.44 11.05 -11.89
C THR A 233 14.29 12.16 -11.29
N PRO A 234 13.87 13.44 -11.38
CA PRO A 234 14.61 14.54 -10.77
C PRO A 234 14.67 14.38 -9.24
N GLU A 235 15.73 14.94 -8.67
CA GLU A 235 15.79 15.10 -7.21
C GLU A 235 14.66 16.03 -6.74
N PRO A 236 14.14 15.82 -5.52
CA PRO A 236 13.14 16.72 -4.97
C PRO A 236 13.75 18.13 -4.87
N LEU A 237 12.99 19.11 -5.31
CA LEU A 237 13.32 20.51 -5.03
C LEU A 237 13.06 20.71 -3.53
N PHE A 238 14.10 20.80 -2.74
CA PHE A 238 13.99 21.24 -1.35
C PHE A 238 13.55 22.70 -1.37
N VAL A 239 12.35 22.96 -0.90
CA VAL A 239 11.82 24.31 -0.66
C VAL A 239 11.92 24.61 0.83
#